data_117a709fd3e55337f3c9254cb7aba6c7
#
_entry.id   117a709fd3e55337f3c9254cb7aba6c7
#
_cell.length_a   1.000
_cell.length_b   1.000
_cell.length_c   1.000
_cell.angle_alpha   90.00
_cell.angle_beta   90.00
_cell.angle_gamma   90.00
#
_symmetry.space_group_name_H-M   'P 1'
#
loop_
_entity.id
_entity.type
_entity.pdbx_description
1 polymer ?
#
loop_
_entity_poly.entity_id
_entity_poly.type
_entity_poly.pdbx_seq_one_letter_code
_entity_poly.pdbx_strand_id
1 'polypeptide(L)'
;MKAGDKYQACVDALAAYAKGIGFSQVVIGLSGGIDSSVTAVMAVDAFGAKNVHGVLLPGPYSTGHSIDDALALAENLGIESHTVSICEPFEAFEQVIRKSYKEKLEGLASENTQARCRMVILMALSNANRWMLVNTGNKSEAAMGYSTLYGDTAGAFAPLGGLYKTDVYEVGRWRNEQARAAGDVEPIPENVFVKPPSAELAPGQKDEASMGIDYETLDKLLIAVQEQGQSVEDACDALGFDIMQATGLLARVDSYAFKRAQEPPFPDVKFYG
;
A
#
# COMPACT_ATOMS: atom_id res chain seq x y z
N MET A 1 18.74 -8.76 1.71
CA MET A 1 18.96 -7.96 2.96
C MET A 1 18.10 -8.54 4.07
N LYS A 2 18.45 -8.32 5.35
CA LYS A 2 17.62 -8.71 6.52
C LYS A 2 16.46 -7.72 6.69
N ALA A 3 15.37 -8.14 7.35
CA ALA A 3 14.19 -7.30 7.59
C ALA A 3 14.51 -5.92 8.19
N GLY A 4 15.35 -5.88 9.23
CA GLY A 4 15.77 -4.63 9.86
C GLY A 4 16.52 -3.68 8.92
N ASP A 5 17.40 -4.21 8.08
CA ASP A 5 18.14 -3.40 7.10
C ASP A 5 17.21 -2.86 6.01
N LYS A 6 16.24 -3.68 5.53
CA LYS A 6 15.21 -3.25 4.60
C LYS A 6 14.36 -2.14 5.19
N TYR A 7 13.90 -2.34 6.44
CA TYR A 7 13.10 -1.36 7.17
C TYR A 7 13.82 -0.02 7.29
N GLN A 8 15.06 -0.03 7.80
CA GLN A 8 15.84 1.18 8.02
C GLN A 8 16.14 1.92 6.72
N ALA A 9 16.46 1.20 5.64
CA ALA A 9 16.68 1.79 4.33
C ALA A 9 15.42 2.54 3.81
N CYS A 10 14.22 1.99 4.05
CA CYS A 10 12.96 2.65 3.68
C CYS A 10 12.71 3.92 4.52
N VAL A 11 12.94 3.86 5.83
CA VAL A 11 12.82 5.02 6.76
C VAL A 11 13.77 6.13 6.36
N ASP A 12 15.04 5.80 6.12
CA ASP A 12 16.07 6.77 5.75
C ASP A 12 15.77 7.44 4.40
N ALA A 13 15.33 6.65 3.42
CA ALA A 13 14.97 7.15 2.10
C ALA A 13 13.75 8.10 2.16
N LEU A 14 12.72 7.75 2.94
CA LEU A 14 11.54 8.60 3.16
C LEU A 14 11.93 9.93 3.81
N ALA A 15 12.74 9.90 4.87
CA ALA A 15 13.22 11.08 5.57
C ALA A 15 14.07 11.97 4.64
N ALA A 16 15.00 11.36 3.90
CA ALA A 16 15.87 12.09 2.97
C ALA A 16 15.09 12.75 1.84
N TYR A 17 14.13 12.04 1.25
CA TYR A 17 13.28 12.58 0.19
C TYR A 17 12.48 13.79 0.67
N ALA A 18 11.73 13.67 1.76
CA ALA A 18 10.93 14.75 2.31
C ALA A 18 11.77 15.99 2.64
N LYS A 19 12.94 15.79 3.27
CA LYS A 19 13.89 16.85 3.56
C LYS A 19 14.38 17.54 2.27
N GLY A 20 14.66 16.75 1.23
CA GLY A 20 15.13 17.25 -0.06
C GLY A 20 14.14 18.19 -0.76
N ILE A 21 12.82 17.96 -0.57
CA ILE A 21 11.75 18.78 -1.14
C ILE A 21 11.11 19.76 -0.13
N GLY A 22 11.66 19.85 1.09
CA GLY A 22 11.29 20.86 2.08
C GLY A 22 10.02 20.56 2.89
N PHE A 23 9.65 19.27 3.05
CA PHE A 23 8.56 18.86 3.93
C PHE A 23 9.07 18.26 5.24
N SER A 24 8.39 18.59 6.32
CA SER A 24 8.64 18.07 7.67
C SER A 24 7.44 17.37 8.29
N GLN A 25 6.28 17.44 7.64
CA GLN A 25 5.04 16.79 8.08
C GLN A 25 4.44 16.00 6.93
N VAL A 26 3.80 14.89 7.26
CA VAL A 26 3.23 13.96 6.28
C VAL A 26 1.79 13.59 6.59
N VAL A 27 1.02 13.27 5.55
CA VAL A 27 -0.32 12.69 5.66
C VAL A 27 -0.36 11.33 5.00
N ILE A 28 -1.07 10.38 5.64
CA ILE A 28 -1.18 8.99 5.19
C ILE A 28 -2.63 8.53 5.29
N GLY A 29 -3.12 7.86 4.25
CA GLY A 29 -4.38 7.13 4.31
C GLY A 29 -4.24 5.85 5.13
N LEU A 30 -4.98 5.72 6.21
CA LEU A 30 -4.99 4.53 7.08
C LEU A 30 -6.16 3.62 6.70
N SER A 31 -5.87 2.54 5.99
CA SER A 31 -6.88 1.56 5.56
C SER A 31 -7.13 0.46 6.60
N GLY A 32 -6.26 0.35 7.61
CA GLY A 32 -6.22 -0.80 8.52
C GLY A 32 -5.53 -2.03 7.92
N GLY A 33 -5.06 -1.99 6.67
CA GLY A 33 -4.24 -3.03 6.04
C GLY A 33 -2.75 -2.92 6.40
N ILE A 34 -1.99 -3.98 6.09
CA ILE A 34 -0.57 -4.08 6.46
C ILE A 34 0.27 -2.96 5.82
N ASP A 35 0.04 -2.62 4.55
CA ASP A 35 0.84 -1.63 3.83
C ASP A 35 0.73 -0.24 4.45
N SER A 36 -0.50 0.23 4.68
CA SER A 36 -0.73 1.52 5.33
C SER A 36 -0.20 1.53 6.77
N SER A 37 -0.27 0.39 7.46
CA SER A 37 0.24 0.27 8.84
C SER A 37 1.76 0.35 8.88
N VAL A 38 2.46 -0.40 8.05
CA VAL A 38 3.93 -0.36 7.97
C VAL A 38 4.41 1.02 7.50
N THR A 39 3.74 1.61 6.51
CA THR A 39 4.05 2.98 6.06
C THR A 39 3.90 4.01 7.18
N ALA A 40 2.83 3.93 7.99
CA ALA A 40 2.61 4.84 9.11
C ALA A 40 3.70 4.69 10.19
N VAL A 41 4.09 3.46 10.51
CA VAL A 41 5.19 3.19 11.45
C VAL A 41 6.51 3.75 10.94
N MET A 42 6.86 3.50 9.67
CA MET A 42 8.06 4.08 9.03
C MET A 42 8.03 5.62 9.05
N ALA A 43 6.87 6.22 8.81
CA ALA A 43 6.73 7.67 8.87
C ALA A 43 6.93 8.22 10.28
N VAL A 44 6.42 7.54 11.32
CA VAL A 44 6.64 7.94 12.71
C VAL A 44 8.12 7.82 13.07
N ASP A 45 8.79 6.76 12.65
CA ASP A 45 10.22 6.59 12.90
C ASP A 45 11.07 7.64 12.12
N ALA A 46 10.61 8.11 10.96
CA ALA A 46 11.27 9.13 10.15
C ALA A 46 11.04 10.57 10.65
N PHE A 47 9.83 10.91 11.09
CA PHE A 47 9.41 12.30 11.37
C PHE A 47 9.02 12.55 12.83
N GLY A 48 8.79 11.51 13.62
CA GLY A 48 8.18 11.59 14.95
C GLY A 48 6.64 11.73 14.88
N ALA A 49 5.94 11.18 15.85
CA ALA A 49 4.48 11.05 15.86
C ALA A 49 3.71 12.39 15.62
N LYS A 50 4.23 13.50 16.15
CA LYS A 50 3.60 14.83 16.01
C LYS A 50 3.57 15.38 14.57
N ASN A 51 4.36 14.79 13.69
CA ASN A 51 4.51 15.23 12.29
C ASN A 51 3.86 14.26 11.29
N VAL A 52 3.15 13.26 11.81
CA VAL A 52 2.43 12.25 11.00
C VAL A 52 0.93 12.38 11.25
N HIS A 53 0.16 12.56 10.18
CA HIS A 53 -1.29 12.75 10.24
C HIS A 53 -1.98 11.59 9.52
N GLY A 54 -2.75 10.80 10.27
CA GLY A 54 -3.49 9.65 9.76
C GLY A 54 -4.89 10.05 9.31
N VAL A 55 -5.33 9.56 8.14
CA VAL A 55 -6.71 9.79 7.67
C VAL A 55 -7.35 8.45 7.34
N LEU A 56 -8.40 8.10 8.07
CA LEU A 56 -9.26 6.97 7.76
C LEU A 56 -10.32 7.42 6.76
N LEU A 57 -10.48 6.70 5.66
CA LEU A 57 -11.36 7.06 4.55
C LEU A 57 -12.36 5.94 4.25
N PRO A 58 -13.26 5.61 5.22
CA PRO A 58 -14.20 4.51 5.02
C PRO A 58 -15.14 4.78 3.86
N GLY A 59 -15.36 3.74 3.05
CA GLY A 59 -16.28 3.71 1.93
C GLY A 59 -17.42 2.71 2.16
N PRO A 60 -18.28 2.48 1.15
CA PRO A 60 -19.45 1.62 1.28
C PRO A 60 -19.14 0.17 1.69
N TYR A 61 -17.93 -0.32 1.41
CA TYR A 61 -17.52 -1.71 1.65
C TYR A 61 -16.45 -1.84 2.73
N SER A 62 -16.07 -0.73 3.38
CA SER A 62 -15.10 -0.76 4.48
C SER A 62 -15.67 -1.51 5.67
N THR A 63 -14.88 -2.45 6.20
CA THR A 63 -15.30 -3.28 7.33
C THR A 63 -15.03 -2.59 8.67
N GLY A 64 -15.83 -2.92 9.70
CA GLY A 64 -15.64 -2.36 11.04
C GLY A 64 -14.26 -2.69 11.60
N HIS A 65 -13.78 -3.93 11.40
CA HIS A 65 -12.45 -4.31 11.91
C HIS A 65 -11.30 -3.56 11.23
N SER A 66 -11.43 -3.19 9.96
CA SER A 66 -10.37 -2.39 9.31
C SER A 66 -10.31 -0.96 9.88
N ILE A 67 -11.48 -0.41 10.23
CA ILE A 67 -11.55 0.89 10.92
C ILE A 67 -10.95 0.77 12.32
N ASP A 68 -11.32 -0.28 13.08
CA ASP A 68 -10.80 -0.52 14.44
C ASP A 68 -9.28 -0.73 14.44
N ASP A 69 -8.75 -1.52 13.49
CA ASP A 69 -7.31 -1.74 13.33
C ASP A 69 -6.56 -0.43 13.01
N ALA A 70 -7.13 0.42 12.15
CA ALA A 70 -6.52 1.71 11.81
C ALA A 70 -6.53 2.69 12.99
N LEU A 71 -7.59 2.71 13.78
CA LEU A 71 -7.68 3.52 15.00
C LEU A 71 -6.71 3.03 16.06
N ALA A 72 -6.64 1.71 16.29
CA ALA A 72 -5.69 1.12 17.24
C ALA A 72 -4.22 1.39 16.83
N LEU A 73 -3.90 1.31 15.53
CA LEU A 73 -2.59 1.70 15.01
C LEU A 73 -2.27 3.16 15.34
N ALA A 74 -3.22 4.08 15.06
CA ALA A 74 -3.03 5.51 15.30
C ALA A 74 -2.82 5.81 16.80
N GLU A 75 -3.57 5.14 17.67
CA GLU A 75 -3.42 5.23 19.13
C GLU A 75 -2.06 4.71 19.60
N ASN A 76 -1.66 3.50 19.15
CA ASN A 76 -0.37 2.91 19.49
C ASN A 76 0.83 3.78 19.05
N LEU A 77 0.72 4.45 17.90
CA LEU A 77 1.73 5.35 17.38
C LEU A 77 1.70 6.75 18.01
N GLY A 78 0.61 7.10 18.71
CA GLY A 78 0.40 8.44 19.26
C GLY A 78 0.27 9.53 18.19
N ILE A 79 -0.24 9.20 17.00
CA ILE A 79 -0.44 10.14 15.90
C ILE A 79 -1.85 10.73 15.92
N GLU A 80 -1.98 11.97 15.43
CA GLU A 80 -3.28 12.56 15.15
C GLU A 80 -3.97 11.81 14.01
N SER A 81 -5.24 11.45 14.19
CA SER A 81 -6.01 10.78 13.15
C SER A 81 -7.42 11.36 13.00
N HIS A 82 -7.92 11.38 11.77
CA HIS A 82 -9.27 11.84 11.43
C HIS A 82 -9.96 10.81 10.56
N THR A 83 -11.29 10.66 10.78
CA THR A 83 -12.12 9.82 9.92
C THR A 83 -12.97 10.70 9.00
N VAL A 84 -12.82 10.50 7.69
CA VAL A 84 -13.54 11.24 6.65
C VAL A 84 -14.17 10.23 5.69
N SER A 85 -15.49 10.03 5.78
CA SER A 85 -16.19 9.09 4.88
C SER A 85 -16.17 9.56 3.44
N ILE A 86 -15.97 8.60 2.52
CA ILE A 86 -16.07 8.84 1.07
C ILE A 86 -17.47 8.55 0.51
N CYS A 87 -18.44 8.15 1.34
CA CYS A 87 -19.77 7.73 0.85
C CYS A 87 -20.47 8.86 0.10
N GLU A 88 -20.54 10.07 0.68
CA GLU A 88 -21.20 11.20 0.03
C GLU A 88 -20.57 11.61 -1.31
N PRO A 89 -19.25 11.84 -1.42
CA PRO A 89 -18.63 12.18 -2.70
C PRO A 89 -18.74 11.03 -3.71
N PHE A 90 -18.65 9.78 -3.30
CA PHE A 90 -18.83 8.63 -4.16
C PHE A 90 -20.26 8.57 -4.73
N GLU A 91 -21.29 8.70 -3.88
CA GLU A 91 -22.70 8.75 -4.31
C GLU A 91 -22.98 9.94 -5.23
N ALA A 92 -22.34 11.09 -5.00
CA ALA A 92 -22.49 12.24 -5.88
C ALA A 92 -21.95 11.95 -7.28
N PHE A 93 -20.77 11.29 -7.40
CA PHE A 93 -20.24 10.84 -8.70
C PHE A 93 -21.17 9.84 -9.38
N GLU A 94 -21.70 8.84 -8.66
CA GLU A 94 -22.67 7.89 -9.21
C GLU A 94 -23.90 8.60 -9.78
N GLN A 95 -24.44 9.57 -9.04
CA GLN A 95 -25.62 10.34 -9.48
C GLN A 95 -25.33 11.16 -10.73
N VAL A 96 -24.18 11.82 -10.82
CA VAL A 96 -23.79 12.62 -11.99
C VAL A 96 -23.62 11.73 -13.22
N ILE A 97 -22.94 10.59 -13.10
CA ILE A 97 -22.74 9.64 -14.19
C ILE A 97 -24.09 9.08 -14.64
N ARG A 98 -24.95 8.63 -13.71
CA ARG A 98 -26.29 8.10 -14.04
C ARG A 98 -27.17 9.11 -14.76
N LYS A 99 -27.13 10.38 -14.37
CA LYS A 99 -27.90 11.44 -15.03
C LYS A 99 -27.43 11.70 -16.46
N SER A 100 -26.11 11.67 -16.69
CA SER A 100 -25.50 12.06 -17.97
C SER A 100 -25.44 10.91 -18.97
N TYR A 101 -25.09 9.71 -18.51
CA TYR A 101 -24.82 8.54 -19.35
C TYR A 101 -25.84 7.41 -19.18
N LYS A 102 -26.77 7.52 -18.21
CA LYS A 102 -27.77 6.49 -17.86
C LYS A 102 -27.17 5.14 -17.45
N GLU A 103 -25.91 5.14 -17.03
CA GLU A 103 -25.16 3.96 -16.58
C GLU A 103 -24.99 3.98 -15.08
N LYS A 104 -24.82 2.79 -14.50
CA LYS A 104 -24.35 2.62 -13.11
C LYS A 104 -22.84 2.48 -13.10
N LEU A 105 -22.22 2.93 -12.01
CA LEU A 105 -20.84 2.57 -11.71
C LEU A 105 -20.83 1.15 -11.11
N GLU A 106 -20.28 0.19 -11.85
CA GLU A 106 -20.16 -1.20 -11.42
C GLU A 106 -18.73 -1.70 -11.68
N GLY A 107 -18.29 -2.75 -10.96
CA GLY A 107 -16.96 -3.34 -11.11
C GLY A 107 -15.85 -2.31 -10.98
N LEU A 108 -14.86 -2.38 -11.87
CA LEU A 108 -13.68 -1.48 -11.86
C LEU A 108 -14.04 0.01 -11.90
N ALA A 109 -15.15 0.41 -12.52
CA ALA A 109 -15.55 1.81 -12.54
C ALA A 109 -15.96 2.30 -11.15
N SER A 110 -16.68 1.48 -10.39
CA SER A 110 -17.05 1.76 -9.01
C SER A 110 -15.82 1.73 -8.08
N GLU A 111 -15.02 0.68 -8.15
CA GLU A 111 -13.82 0.48 -7.33
C GLU A 111 -12.82 1.64 -7.51
N ASN A 112 -12.50 1.96 -8.76
CA ASN A 112 -11.56 3.04 -9.07
C ASN A 112 -12.10 4.43 -8.70
N THR A 113 -13.41 4.65 -8.75
CA THR A 113 -14.01 5.91 -8.31
C THR A 113 -13.86 6.08 -6.80
N GLN A 114 -14.04 5.02 -6.00
CA GLN A 114 -13.82 5.06 -4.56
C GLN A 114 -12.36 5.40 -4.23
N ALA A 115 -11.38 4.78 -4.91
CA ALA A 115 -9.95 5.08 -4.71
C ALA A 115 -9.64 6.55 -5.03
N ARG A 116 -10.22 7.09 -6.11
CA ARG A 116 -10.04 8.51 -6.48
C ARG A 116 -10.74 9.47 -5.52
N CYS A 117 -11.91 9.12 -4.97
CA CYS A 117 -12.53 9.93 -3.89
C CYS A 117 -11.61 10.05 -2.68
N ARG A 118 -10.96 8.95 -2.26
CA ARG A 118 -9.97 8.97 -1.18
C ARG A 118 -8.81 9.90 -1.51
N MET A 119 -8.31 9.81 -2.74
CA MET A 119 -7.17 10.64 -3.16
C MET A 119 -7.50 12.13 -3.20
N VAL A 120 -8.69 12.52 -3.67
CA VAL A 120 -9.13 13.93 -3.66
C VAL A 120 -9.12 14.49 -2.24
N ILE A 121 -9.61 13.73 -1.26
CA ILE A 121 -9.63 14.16 0.15
C ILE A 121 -8.21 14.27 0.70
N LEU A 122 -7.35 13.26 0.49
CA LEU A 122 -5.96 13.27 0.95
C LEU A 122 -5.18 14.44 0.35
N MET A 123 -5.33 14.70 -0.95
CA MET A 123 -4.66 15.82 -1.61
C MET A 123 -5.19 17.18 -1.15
N ALA A 124 -6.48 17.29 -0.87
CA ALA A 124 -7.05 18.52 -0.30
C ALA A 124 -6.45 18.82 1.07
N LEU A 125 -6.33 17.80 1.94
CA LEU A 125 -5.70 17.95 3.26
C LEU A 125 -4.20 18.24 3.15
N SER A 126 -3.49 17.55 2.25
CA SER A 126 -2.09 17.79 1.93
C SER A 126 -1.86 19.26 1.55
N ASN A 127 -2.64 19.78 0.62
CA ASN A 127 -2.51 21.16 0.16
C ASN A 127 -2.89 22.20 1.23
N ALA A 128 -3.98 21.96 1.96
CA ALA A 128 -4.45 22.89 2.99
C ALA A 128 -3.45 23.07 4.14
N ASN A 129 -2.72 21.98 4.49
CA ASN A 129 -1.84 21.95 5.66
C ASN A 129 -0.36 21.93 5.29
N ARG A 130 -0.01 21.88 4.01
CA ARG A 130 1.37 21.71 3.52
C ARG A 130 2.01 20.41 4.04
N TRP A 131 1.26 19.32 4.08
CA TRP A 131 1.73 17.99 4.42
C TRP A 131 2.10 17.21 3.16
N MET A 132 3.18 16.46 3.19
CA MET A 132 3.54 15.57 2.10
C MET A 132 2.66 14.31 2.14
N LEU A 133 1.95 14.00 1.06
CA LEU A 133 1.22 12.75 0.95
C LEU A 133 2.19 11.60 0.72
N VAL A 134 2.19 10.62 1.63
CA VAL A 134 2.98 9.37 1.50
C VAL A 134 2.11 8.29 0.86
N ASN A 135 2.66 7.66 -0.18
CA ASN A 135 2.05 6.52 -0.84
C ASN A 135 2.27 5.24 -0.04
N THR A 136 1.32 4.32 -0.07
CA THR A 136 1.36 3.06 0.68
C THR A 136 1.48 1.82 -0.21
N GLY A 137 1.63 1.99 -1.53
CA GLY A 137 1.76 0.89 -2.48
C GLY A 137 3.06 0.11 -2.33
N ASN A 138 3.02 -1.18 -2.59
CA ASN A 138 4.16 -2.09 -2.57
C ASN A 138 4.49 -2.64 -3.96
N LYS A 139 5.65 -3.30 -4.09
CA LYS A 139 6.16 -3.77 -5.39
C LYS A 139 5.33 -4.88 -6.01
N SER A 140 4.70 -5.76 -5.22
CA SER A 140 3.85 -6.83 -5.73
C SER A 140 2.57 -6.31 -6.36
N GLU A 141 1.90 -5.36 -5.71
CA GLU A 141 0.72 -4.68 -6.24
C GLU A 141 1.06 -3.90 -7.51
N ALA A 142 2.18 -3.17 -7.50
CA ALA A 142 2.71 -2.46 -8.68
C ALA A 142 2.98 -3.41 -9.86
N ALA A 143 3.60 -4.56 -9.61
CA ALA A 143 3.86 -5.57 -10.63
C ALA A 143 2.57 -6.06 -11.28
N MET A 144 1.56 -6.38 -10.47
CA MET A 144 0.26 -6.89 -10.95
C MET A 144 -0.69 -5.82 -11.45
N GLY A 145 -0.28 -4.53 -11.40
CA GLY A 145 -1.16 -3.41 -11.72
C GLY A 145 -2.41 -3.33 -10.84
N TYR A 146 -2.32 -3.90 -9.63
CA TYR A 146 -3.38 -3.91 -8.63
C TYR A 146 -3.39 -2.59 -7.87
N SER A 147 -3.64 -1.53 -8.63
CA SER A 147 -3.65 -0.14 -8.19
C SER A 147 -4.49 0.70 -9.13
N THR A 148 -4.98 1.82 -8.65
CA THR A 148 -5.82 2.77 -9.40
C THR A 148 -5.00 4.00 -9.77
N LEU A 149 -4.82 4.24 -11.07
CA LEU A 149 -4.20 5.48 -11.56
C LEU A 149 -4.97 6.71 -11.07
N TYR A 150 -4.22 7.68 -10.53
CA TYR A 150 -4.76 8.91 -9.93
C TYR A 150 -5.64 8.66 -8.69
N GLY A 151 -5.59 7.45 -8.15
CA GLY A 151 -6.15 7.04 -6.89
C GLY A 151 -4.99 6.66 -5.94
N ASP A 152 -4.94 5.41 -5.55
CA ASP A 152 -3.93 4.89 -4.62
C ASP A 152 -2.49 4.83 -5.19
N THR A 153 -2.30 5.00 -6.51
CA THR A 153 -0.96 5.24 -7.10
C THR A 153 -0.39 6.61 -6.79
N ALA A 154 -1.21 7.57 -6.31
CA ALA A 154 -0.72 8.93 -6.08
C ALA A 154 0.01 9.07 -4.74
N GLY A 155 0.88 10.07 -4.67
CA GLY A 155 1.70 10.41 -3.50
C GLY A 155 3.02 11.02 -3.93
N ALA A 156 3.78 11.57 -2.98
CA ALA A 156 5.08 12.17 -3.26
C ALA A 156 6.21 11.14 -3.21
N PHE A 157 6.08 10.12 -2.34
CA PHE A 157 7.08 9.07 -2.15
C PHE A 157 6.40 7.78 -1.66
N ALA A 158 6.84 6.63 -2.15
CA ALA A 158 6.35 5.30 -1.80
C ALA A 158 7.43 4.52 -1.01
N PRO A 159 7.47 4.59 0.32
CA PRO A 159 8.53 3.91 1.08
C PRO A 159 8.55 2.39 0.89
N LEU A 160 7.40 1.79 0.58
CA LEU A 160 7.27 0.35 0.31
C LEU A 160 7.43 -0.02 -1.17
N GLY A 161 7.57 0.96 -2.09
CA GLY A 161 7.58 0.71 -3.54
C GLY A 161 8.72 -0.19 -4.03
N GLY A 162 9.78 -0.37 -3.24
CA GLY A 162 10.88 -1.31 -3.50
C GLY A 162 10.71 -2.69 -2.84
N LEU A 163 9.72 -2.88 -1.97
CA LEU A 163 9.50 -4.11 -1.20
C LEU A 163 8.32 -4.93 -1.76
N TYR A 164 8.51 -6.23 -1.87
CA TYR A 164 7.43 -7.17 -2.16
C TYR A 164 6.51 -7.35 -0.95
N LYS A 165 5.28 -7.81 -1.17
CA LYS A 165 4.25 -7.95 -0.12
C LYS A 165 4.71 -8.82 1.04
N THR A 166 5.39 -9.90 0.76
CA THR A 166 5.96 -10.79 1.78
C THR A 166 6.97 -10.07 2.67
N ASP A 167 7.80 -9.20 2.10
CA ASP A 167 8.72 -8.37 2.87
C ASP A 167 8.01 -7.30 3.69
N VAL A 168 6.89 -6.76 3.22
CA VAL A 168 6.10 -5.80 4.01
C VAL A 168 5.62 -6.44 5.30
N TYR A 169 5.15 -7.68 5.24
CA TYR A 169 4.82 -8.44 6.45
C TYR A 169 6.04 -8.68 7.34
N GLU A 170 7.17 -9.08 6.73
CA GLU A 170 8.41 -9.37 7.46
C GLU A 170 8.95 -8.14 8.20
N VAL A 171 9.03 -7.00 7.54
CA VAL A 171 9.52 -5.76 8.18
C VAL A 171 8.54 -5.21 9.22
N GLY A 172 7.23 -5.38 9.03
CA GLY A 172 6.22 -5.03 10.02
C GLY A 172 6.36 -5.87 11.30
N ARG A 173 6.48 -7.20 11.17
CA ARG A 173 6.72 -8.09 12.31
C ARG A 173 8.03 -7.78 13.02
N TRP A 174 9.09 -7.58 12.25
CA TRP A 174 10.39 -7.18 12.82
C TRP A 174 10.25 -5.89 13.66
N ARG A 175 9.53 -4.89 13.18
CA ARG A 175 9.38 -3.64 13.92
C ARG A 175 8.56 -3.80 15.21
N ASN A 176 7.53 -4.64 15.20
CA ASN A 176 6.79 -5.02 16.43
C ASN A 176 7.70 -5.76 17.42
N GLU A 177 8.54 -6.68 16.95
CA GLU A 177 9.52 -7.38 17.79
C GLU A 177 10.52 -6.42 18.43
N GLN A 178 10.99 -5.37 17.71
CA GLN A 178 11.86 -4.35 18.28
C GLN A 178 11.16 -3.56 19.40
N ALA A 179 9.91 -3.18 19.21
CA ALA A 179 9.12 -2.49 20.24
C ALA A 179 8.95 -3.37 21.49
N ARG A 180 8.55 -4.64 21.28
CA ARG A 180 8.41 -5.61 22.37
C ARG A 180 9.72 -5.82 23.14
N ALA A 181 10.86 -5.91 22.43
CA ALA A 181 12.18 -6.07 23.04
C ALA A 181 12.62 -4.83 23.86
N ALA A 182 12.15 -3.64 23.46
CA ALA A 182 12.37 -2.40 24.20
C ALA A 182 11.40 -2.20 25.39
N GLY A 183 10.35 -3.03 25.49
CA GLY A 183 9.30 -2.88 26.51
C GLY A 183 8.23 -1.85 26.10
N ASP A 184 8.20 -1.46 24.84
CA ASP A 184 7.23 -0.52 24.27
C ASP A 184 5.99 -1.25 23.72
N VAL A 185 4.93 -0.49 23.45
CA VAL A 185 3.73 -0.99 22.78
C VAL A 185 4.07 -1.37 21.33
N GLU A 186 3.64 -2.56 20.90
CA GLU A 186 3.75 -2.97 19.51
C GLU A 186 2.87 -2.07 18.65
N PRO A 187 3.44 -1.33 17.67
CA PRO A 187 2.66 -0.34 16.93
C PRO A 187 1.57 -0.95 16.05
N ILE A 188 1.85 -2.08 15.40
CA ILE A 188 0.90 -2.69 14.45
C ILE A 188 0.06 -3.74 15.19
N PRO A 189 -1.28 -3.60 15.22
CA PRO A 189 -2.16 -4.61 15.83
C PRO A 189 -2.00 -5.98 15.18
N GLU A 190 -2.05 -7.06 15.97
CA GLU A 190 -1.85 -8.43 15.46
C GLU A 190 -2.88 -8.82 14.39
N ASN A 191 -4.12 -8.32 14.48
CA ASN A 191 -5.14 -8.60 13.48
C ASN A 191 -4.74 -8.14 12.07
N VAL A 192 -3.93 -7.09 11.93
CA VAL A 192 -3.40 -6.59 10.65
C VAL A 192 -2.52 -7.63 9.95
N PHE A 193 -1.82 -8.48 10.72
CA PHE A 193 -0.95 -9.54 10.17
C PHE A 193 -1.68 -10.81 9.80
N VAL A 194 -2.84 -11.08 10.40
CA VAL A 194 -3.54 -12.37 10.24
C VAL A 194 -4.73 -12.29 9.29
N LYS A 195 -5.32 -11.11 9.10
CA LYS A 195 -6.43 -10.95 8.18
C LYS A 195 -5.96 -11.03 6.72
N PRO A 196 -6.74 -11.63 5.82
CA PRO A 196 -6.42 -11.65 4.40
C PRO A 196 -6.31 -10.23 3.82
N PRO A 197 -5.33 -9.96 2.96
CA PRO A 197 -5.22 -8.65 2.28
C PRO A 197 -6.44 -8.41 1.38
N SER A 198 -6.98 -7.20 1.47
CA SER A 198 -8.14 -6.77 0.69
C SER A 198 -8.16 -5.25 0.50
N ALA A 199 -8.48 -4.81 -0.71
CA ALA A 199 -8.70 -3.40 -1.01
C ALA A 199 -10.06 -2.87 -0.50
N GLU A 200 -10.99 -3.74 -0.10
CA GLU A 200 -12.34 -3.39 0.40
C GLU A 200 -13.11 -2.40 -0.50
N LEU A 201 -13.00 -2.59 -1.83
CA LEU A 201 -13.68 -1.77 -2.84
C LEU A 201 -14.95 -2.44 -3.38
N ALA A 202 -15.13 -3.73 -3.10
CA ALA A 202 -16.28 -4.56 -3.48
C ALA A 202 -16.65 -5.54 -2.35
N PRO A 203 -17.89 -6.07 -2.35
CA PRO A 203 -18.31 -7.02 -1.33
C PRO A 203 -17.44 -8.28 -1.30
N GLY A 204 -16.87 -8.60 -0.15
CA GLY A 204 -16.09 -9.83 0.07
C GLY A 204 -14.80 -9.93 -0.77
N GLN A 205 -14.28 -8.82 -1.26
CA GLN A 205 -13.06 -8.77 -2.07
C GLN A 205 -11.86 -9.32 -1.30
N LYS A 206 -11.01 -10.11 -2.01
CA LYS A 206 -9.72 -10.57 -1.54
C LYS A 206 -8.71 -10.39 -2.66
N ASP A 207 -7.55 -9.81 -2.36
CA ASP A 207 -6.54 -9.45 -3.35
C ASP A 207 -6.04 -10.68 -4.14
N GLU A 208 -5.63 -11.73 -3.44
CA GLU A 208 -5.12 -12.97 -4.05
C GLU A 208 -6.14 -13.65 -4.98
N ALA A 209 -7.43 -13.64 -4.58
CA ALA A 209 -8.49 -14.15 -5.44
C ALA A 209 -8.69 -13.29 -6.68
N SER A 210 -8.56 -11.97 -6.55
CA SER A 210 -8.66 -11.03 -7.68
C SER A 210 -7.47 -11.14 -8.63
N MET A 211 -6.27 -11.39 -8.10
CA MET A 211 -5.05 -11.56 -8.88
C MET A 211 -4.92 -12.97 -9.49
N GLY A 212 -5.53 -13.97 -8.86
CA GLY A 212 -5.46 -15.38 -9.27
C GLY A 212 -4.16 -16.09 -8.86
N ILE A 213 -3.42 -15.50 -7.91
CA ILE A 213 -2.18 -16.03 -7.35
C ILE A 213 -2.00 -15.49 -5.93
N ASP A 214 -1.42 -16.28 -5.04
CA ASP A 214 -1.01 -15.85 -3.71
C ASP A 214 0.29 -15.02 -3.76
N TYR A 215 0.45 -14.12 -2.80
CA TYR A 215 1.60 -13.23 -2.75
C TYR A 215 2.92 -13.97 -2.54
N GLU A 216 2.94 -15.07 -1.80
CA GLU A 216 4.16 -15.82 -1.53
C GLU A 216 4.74 -16.41 -2.82
N THR A 217 3.91 -17.02 -3.65
CA THR A 217 4.30 -17.59 -4.95
C THR A 217 4.66 -16.48 -5.94
N LEU A 218 3.86 -15.42 -6.02
CA LEU A 218 4.12 -14.27 -6.89
C LEU A 218 5.48 -13.64 -6.60
N ASP A 219 5.73 -13.29 -5.33
CA ASP A 219 6.93 -12.59 -4.92
C ASP A 219 8.19 -13.42 -5.17
N LYS A 220 8.16 -14.72 -4.84
CA LYS A 220 9.26 -15.63 -5.11
C LYS A 220 9.60 -15.69 -6.60
N LEU A 221 8.60 -15.80 -7.48
CA LEU A 221 8.80 -15.81 -8.92
C LEU A 221 9.39 -14.48 -9.41
N LEU A 222 8.86 -13.36 -8.98
CA LEU A 222 9.33 -12.03 -9.39
C LEU A 222 10.75 -11.77 -8.88
N ILE A 223 11.07 -12.15 -7.65
CA ILE A 223 12.43 -12.01 -7.10
C ILE A 223 13.42 -12.86 -7.92
N ALA A 224 13.09 -14.11 -8.19
CA ALA A 224 13.98 -15.00 -8.96
C ALA A 224 14.25 -14.46 -10.38
N VAL A 225 13.19 -14.07 -11.08
CA VAL A 225 13.32 -13.66 -12.51
C VAL A 225 13.78 -12.21 -12.65
N GLN A 226 13.14 -11.25 -11.95
CA GLN A 226 13.37 -9.82 -12.19
C GLN A 226 14.53 -9.25 -11.36
N GLU A 227 14.76 -9.76 -10.15
CA GLU A 227 15.81 -9.23 -9.29
C GLU A 227 17.11 -10.02 -9.38
N GLN A 228 17.02 -11.35 -9.47
CA GLN A 228 18.20 -12.24 -9.51
C GLN A 228 18.60 -12.64 -10.93
N GLY A 229 17.77 -12.33 -11.93
CA GLY A 229 18.06 -12.60 -13.34
C GLY A 229 18.05 -14.09 -13.71
N GLN A 230 17.33 -14.93 -12.95
CA GLN A 230 17.15 -16.33 -13.28
C GLN A 230 16.29 -16.48 -14.54
N SER A 231 16.50 -17.58 -15.29
CA SER A 231 15.56 -17.94 -16.36
C SER A 231 14.19 -18.31 -15.77
N VAL A 232 13.13 -18.17 -16.56
CA VAL A 232 11.79 -18.56 -16.12
C VAL A 232 11.73 -20.05 -15.84
N GLU A 233 12.41 -20.85 -16.66
CA GLU A 233 12.56 -22.30 -16.50
C GLU A 233 13.18 -22.66 -15.14
N ASP A 234 14.35 -22.10 -14.83
CA ASP A 234 15.06 -22.39 -13.59
C ASP A 234 14.26 -21.95 -12.36
N ALA A 235 13.61 -20.79 -12.44
CA ALA A 235 12.74 -20.30 -11.37
C ALA A 235 11.52 -21.21 -11.15
N CYS A 236 10.88 -21.66 -12.22
CA CYS A 236 9.76 -22.60 -12.15
C CYS A 236 10.16 -23.96 -11.58
N ASP A 237 11.28 -24.51 -11.99
CA ASP A 237 11.81 -25.77 -11.48
C ASP A 237 12.11 -25.68 -9.97
N ALA A 238 12.73 -24.58 -9.54
CA ALA A 238 13.06 -24.36 -8.13
C ALA A 238 11.81 -24.17 -7.23
N LEU A 239 10.75 -23.54 -7.78
CA LEU A 239 9.51 -23.24 -7.05
C LEU A 239 8.44 -24.32 -7.19
N GLY A 240 8.62 -25.30 -8.11
CA GLY A 240 7.57 -26.27 -8.46
C GLY A 240 6.36 -25.60 -9.12
N PHE A 241 6.56 -24.52 -9.87
CA PHE A 241 5.50 -23.73 -10.50
C PHE A 241 5.40 -24.03 -11.99
N ASP A 242 4.19 -24.04 -12.54
CA ASP A 242 3.98 -24.32 -13.96
C ASP A 242 4.52 -23.21 -14.86
N ILE A 243 5.34 -23.57 -15.85
CA ILE A 243 6.01 -22.62 -16.73
C ILE A 243 5.05 -21.82 -17.62
N MET A 244 3.93 -22.41 -18.03
CA MET A 244 2.94 -21.68 -18.84
C MET A 244 2.20 -20.64 -17.99
N GLN A 245 1.88 -21.00 -16.74
CA GLN A 245 1.30 -20.06 -15.78
C GLN A 245 2.29 -18.93 -15.46
N ALA A 246 3.56 -19.25 -15.20
CA ALA A 246 4.60 -18.25 -14.96
C ALA A 246 4.77 -17.29 -16.14
N THR A 247 4.86 -17.81 -17.36
CA THR A 247 4.97 -17.00 -18.57
C THR A 247 3.78 -16.09 -18.78
N GLY A 248 2.56 -16.61 -18.56
CA GLY A 248 1.33 -15.81 -18.62
C GLY A 248 1.28 -14.69 -17.57
N LEU A 249 1.76 -15.00 -16.36
CA LEU A 249 1.85 -14.04 -15.26
C LEU A 249 2.86 -12.92 -15.58
N LEU A 250 4.06 -13.27 -16.05
CA LEU A 250 5.09 -12.28 -16.41
C LEU A 250 4.63 -11.40 -17.58
N ALA A 251 3.96 -11.96 -18.59
CA ALA A 251 3.36 -11.16 -19.65
C ALA A 251 2.29 -10.19 -19.14
N ARG A 252 1.50 -10.60 -18.13
CA ARG A 252 0.55 -9.72 -17.43
C ARG A 252 1.28 -8.61 -16.68
N VAL A 253 2.34 -8.92 -15.96
CA VAL A 253 3.20 -7.93 -15.29
C VAL A 253 3.74 -6.92 -16.29
N ASP A 254 4.23 -7.33 -17.43
CA ASP A 254 4.75 -6.44 -18.48
C ASP A 254 3.67 -5.53 -19.03
N SER A 255 2.43 -6.03 -19.20
CA SER A 255 1.31 -5.25 -19.69
C SER A 255 0.94 -4.07 -18.78
N TYR A 256 1.28 -4.12 -17.49
CA TYR A 256 1.06 -3.04 -16.51
C TYR A 256 2.24 -2.06 -16.37
N ALA A 257 3.26 -2.14 -17.21
CA ALA A 257 4.39 -1.21 -17.19
C ALA A 257 3.96 0.27 -17.24
N PHE A 258 2.88 0.57 -17.96
CA PHE A 258 2.35 1.93 -18.06
C PHE A 258 1.81 2.48 -16.72
N LYS A 259 1.33 1.62 -15.82
CA LYS A 259 0.93 2.02 -14.47
C LYS A 259 2.16 2.28 -13.59
N ARG A 260 3.12 1.35 -13.60
CA ARG A 260 4.38 1.50 -12.85
C ARG A 260 5.15 2.76 -13.22
N ALA A 261 5.09 3.19 -14.49
CA ALA A 261 5.71 4.43 -14.94
C ALA A 261 5.09 5.71 -14.34
N GLN A 262 3.95 5.60 -13.67
CA GLN A 262 3.24 6.72 -13.03
C GLN A 262 3.25 6.63 -11.50
N GLU A 263 3.96 5.67 -10.93
CA GLU A 263 4.09 5.55 -9.49
C GLU A 263 5.08 6.58 -8.93
N PRO A 264 4.92 6.96 -7.65
CA PRO A 264 5.86 7.87 -6.99
C PRO A 264 7.26 7.26 -6.93
N PRO A 265 8.30 8.08 -6.78
CA PRO A 265 9.63 7.59 -6.46
C PRO A 265 9.61 6.78 -5.16
N PHE A 266 10.50 5.82 -5.07
CA PHE A 266 10.66 4.91 -3.94
C PHE A 266 12.15 4.74 -3.60
N PRO A 267 12.53 4.03 -2.51
CA PRO A 267 13.93 3.84 -2.13
C PRO A 267 14.77 3.25 -3.26
N ASP A 268 15.82 3.98 -3.68
CA ASP A 268 16.81 3.50 -4.67
C ASP A 268 17.83 2.59 -3.98
N VAL A 269 17.36 1.41 -3.56
CA VAL A 269 18.15 0.40 -2.85
C VAL A 269 17.95 -0.96 -3.49
N LYS A 270 19.04 -1.70 -3.67
CA LYS A 270 18.97 -3.08 -4.12
C LYS A 270 18.65 -4.01 -2.95
N PHE A 271 17.37 -4.27 -2.74
CA PHE A 271 16.91 -5.12 -1.64
C PHE A 271 17.19 -6.61 -1.88
N TYR A 272 17.25 -7.01 -3.14
CA TYR A 272 17.37 -8.40 -3.60
C TYR A 272 18.63 -8.55 -4.47
N GLY A 273 19.68 -9.07 -3.90
CA GLY A 273 20.95 -9.27 -4.62
C GLY A 273 21.73 -10.42 -4.03
#